data_8b65709c3bef6afcec078f0c5ce3ab72
#
_entry.id   8b65709c3bef6afcec078f0c5ce3ab72
#
_cell.length_a   1.000
_cell.length_b   1.000
_cell.length_c   1.000
_cell.angle_alpha   90.00
_cell.angle_beta   90.00
_cell.angle_gamma   90.00
#
_symmetry.space_group_name_H-M   'P 1'
#
loop_
_entity.id
_entity.type
_entity.pdbx_description
1 polymer ?
#
loop_
_entity_poly.entity_id
_entity_poly.type
_entity_poly.pdbx_seq_one_letter_code
_entity_poly.pdbx_strand_id
1 'polypeptide(L)'
;MKTVAGLDVHKDSVYLCILRENGEKIERVFGVLTPQLDSMRDFMRENKVSEVAMESTSVYWIPIWRVLVDSFELKLVNPYFIRQLPGRKSDVKDAQWIAECVMKELIRGSFIPPPLVQQLRLYDRRIFEINAELVRKYSKIDAILQRCNIRLSNYVACTDCKSYKAVVKQISEGVTSPQELLRHVHKRIINKHGEDTILAALTGVVSDAEIDMLAQYVAESALLEDNKNKCIEKMREICNREFKEQMKNLQEIPGVSERSALTVLAEIGPDVNAFPSAKHLVSWCGFNPRNDESNKKIKSNKITHGNRFIRIASVQCAWAASRTKDCYFSKFYAFHTQVRKKFKLKVVVAVARKILVCIWHILKFNVPYKDFVSRKPAVEDCTQLA
;
A
#
# COMPACT_ATOMS: atom_id res chain seq x y z
N MET A 1 -24.88 -33.04 -6.57
CA MET A 1 -24.11 -33.34 -5.35
C MET A 1 -22.91 -32.41 -5.32
N LYS A 2 -22.85 -31.53 -4.33
CA LYS A 2 -21.77 -30.52 -4.20
C LYS A 2 -20.47 -31.24 -3.80
N THR A 3 -19.38 -30.94 -4.50
CA THR A 3 -18.04 -31.45 -4.20
C THR A 3 -17.07 -30.28 -4.13
N VAL A 4 -16.42 -30.10 -3.01
CA VAL A 4 -15.51 -28.98 -2.75
C VAL A 4 -14.14 -29.48 -2.37
N ALA A 5 -13.13 -28.61 -2.51
CA ALA A 5 -11.78 -28.91 -2.06
C ALA A 5 -11.19 -27.80 -1.17
N GLY A 6 -10.42 -28.22 -0.18
CA GLY A 6 -9.58 -27.37 0.64
C GLY A 6 -8.13 -27.67 0.38
N LEU A 7 -7.32 -26.61 0.21
CA LEU A 7 -5.88 -26.69 0.02
C LEU A 7 -5.15 -26.02 1.17
N ASP A 8 -4.32 -26.78 1.86
CA ASP A 8 -3.33 -26.23 2.78
C ASP A 8 -1.98 -26.14 2.04
N VAL A 9 -1.51 -24.92 1.88
CA VAL A 9 -0.42 -24.58 0.98
C VAL A 9 0.86 -24.32 1.76
N HIS A 10 1.86 -25.15 1.51
CA HIS A 10 3.22 -24.99 2.03
C HIS A 10 4.22 -24.63 0.92
N LYS A 11 5.47 -24.39 1.32
CA LYS A 11 6.57 -24.08 0.40
C LYS A 11 6.82 -25.19 -0.60
N ASP A 12 6.81 -26.44 -0.15
CA ASP A 12 7.28 -27.61 -0.91
C ASP A 12 6.17 -28.64 -1.14
N SER A 13 4.95 -28.41 -0.65
CA SER A 13 3.83 -29.34 -0.76
C SER A 13 2.48 -28.64 -0.69
N VAL A 14 1.48 -29.29 -1.24
CA VAL A 14 0.06 -28.89 -1.14
C VAL A 14 -0.73 -30.07 -0.60
N TYR A 15 -1.35 -29.90 0.56
CA TYR A 15 -2.28 -30.86 1.11
C TYR A 15 -3.67 -30.60 0.58
N LEU A 16 -4.22 -31.56 -0.13
CA LEU A 16 -5.57 -31.50 -0.72
C LEU A 16 -6.53 -32.36 0.13
N CYS A 17 -7.67 -31.80 0.46
CA CYS A 17 -8.83 -32.55 0.93
C CYS A 17 -10.04 -32.24 0.05
N ILE A 18 -10.57 -33.24 -0.64
CA ILE A 18 -11.84 -33.19 -1.36
C ILE A 18 -12.91 -33.67 -0.41
N LEU A 19 -14.00 -32.90 -0.28
CA LEU A 19 -15.15 -33.20 0.54
C LEU A 19 -16.41 -33.23 -0.31
N ARG A 20 -17.14 -34.32 -0.27
CA ARG A 20 -18.43 -34.51 -0.92
C ARG A 20 -19.57 -34.22 0.05
N GLU A 21 -20.71 -33.84 -0.48
CA GLU A 21 -21.92 -33.54 0.30
C GLU A 21 -22.39 -34.71 1.18
N ASN A 22 -22.11 -35.98 0.77
CA ASN A 22 -22.40 -37.19 1.54
C ASN A 22 -21.45 -37.41 2.73
N GLY A 23 -20.45 -36.53 2.91
CA GLY A 23 -19.44 -36.65 3.96
C GLY A 23 -18.18 -37.45 3.57
N GLU A 24 -18.13 -38.02 2.37
CA GLU A 24 -16.95 -38.74 1.85
C GLU A 24 -15.77 -37.77 1.69
N LYS A 25 -14.58 -38.20 2.14
CA LYS A 25 -13.34 -37.41 2.11
C LYS A 25 -12.29 -38.16 1.30
N ILE A 26 -11.58 -37.43 0.43
CA ILE A 26 -10.41 -37.91 -0.30
C ILE A 26 -9.26 -36.98 0.01
N GLU A 27 -8.20 -37.51 0.61
CA GLU A 27 -7.01 -36.73 0.95
C GLU A 27 -5.83 -37.16 0.11
N ARG A 28 -5.06 -36.17 -0.38
CA ARG A 28 -3.82 -36.42 -1.14
C ARG A 28 -2.84 -35.29 -0.96
N VAL A 29 -1.55 -35.58 -1.01
CA VAL A 29 -0.47 -34.60 -1.00
C VAL A 29 0.15 -34.52 -2.37
N PHE A 30 0.35 -33.29 -2.86
CA PHE A 30 1.01 -33.01 -4.13
C PHE A 30 2.25 -32.17 -3.91
N GLY A 31 3.23 -32.26 -4.80
CA GLY A 31 4.34 -31.33 -4.85
C GLY A 31 3.93 -30.01 -5.53
N VAL A 32 4.85 -29.06 -5.56
CA VAL A 32 4.62 -27.69 -6.03
C VAL A 32 5.21 -27.41 -7.42
N LEU A 33 5.85 -28.40 -8.05
CA LEU A 33 6.31 -28.25 -9.43
C LEU A 33 5.13 -28.20 -10.40
N THR A 34 5.25 -27.43 -11.48
CA THR A 34 4.15 -27.22 -12.43
C THR A 34 3.49 -28.53 -12.88
N PRO A 35 4.21 -29.59 -13.29
CA PRO A 35 3.56 -30.84 -13.66
C PRO A 35 2.79 -31.51 -12.52
N GLN A 36 3.21 -31.30 -11.26
CA GLN A 36 2.54 -31.85 -10.09
C GLN A 36 1.26 -31.06 -9.78
N LEU A 37 1.29 -29.74 -9.97
CA LEU A 37 0.09 -28.88 -9.86
C LEU A 37 -0.91 -29.19 -10.97
N ASP A 38 -0.45 -29.47 -12.21
CA ASP A 38 -1.31 -29.93 -13.30
C ASP A 38 -1.96 -31.28 -12.95
N SER A 39 -1.18 -32.24 -12.43
CA SER A 39 -1.72 -33.51 -11.93
C SER A 39 -2.74 -33.34 -10.82
N MET A 40 -2.54 -32.37 -9.91
CA MET A 40 -3.51 -32.03 -8.86
C MET A 40 -4.80 -31.46 -9.47
N ARG A 41 -4.69 -30.54 -10.43
CA ARG A 41 -5.84 -29.99 -11.16
C ARG A 41 -6.66 -31.11 -11.81
N ASP A 42 -6.00 -32.00 -12.54
CA ASP A 42 -6.66 -33.08 -13.28
C ASP A 42 -7.31 -34.09 -12.33
N PHE A 43 -6.64 -34.42 -11.21
CA PHE A 43 -7.23 -35.23 -10.14
C PHE A 43 -8.48 -34.61 -9.53
N MET A 44 -8.50 -33.30 -9.31
CA MET A 44 -9.69 -32.60 -8.82
C MET A 44 -10.82 -32.59 -9.85
N ARG A 45 -10.51 -32.47 -11.16
CA ARG A 45 -11.50 -32.56 -12.26
C ARG A 45 -12.14 -33.93 -12.33
N GLU A 46 -11.34 -35.01 -12.26
CA GLU A 46 -11.83 -36.40 -12.23
C GLU A 46 -12.80 -36.62 -11.05
N ASN A 47 -12.52 -36.03 -9.93
CA ASN A 47 -13.38 -36.07 -8.73
C ASN A 47 -14.55 -35.07 -8.75
N LYS A 48 -14.77 -34.36 -9.88
CA LYS A 48 -15.88 -33.41 -10.08
C LYS A 48 -15.94 -32.30 -9.04
N VAL A 49 -14.77 -31.81 -8.60
CA VAL A 49 -14.68 -30.63 -7.71
C VAL A 49 -15.22 -29.41 -8.44
N SER A 50 -16.09 -28.64 -7.80
CA SER A 50 -16.66 -27.40 -8.35
C SER A 50 -16.03 -26.16 -7.75
N GLU A 51 -15.71 -26.19 -6.45
CA GLU A 51 -15.24 -25.05 -5.68
C GLU A 51 -13.99 -25.44 -4.88
N VAL A 52 -12.97 -24.58 -4.91
CA VAL A 52 -11.69 -24.81 -4.21
C VAL A 52 -11.35 -23.59 -3.34
N ALA A 53 -11.03 -23.81 -2.09
CA ALA A 53 -10.47 -22.78 -1.25
C ALA A 53 -9.02 -23.11 -0.85
N MET A 54 -8.20 -22.05 -0.74
CA MET A 54 -6.81 -22.17 -0.31
C MET A 54 -6.44 -21.04 0.64
N GLU A 55 -5.52 -21.33 1.58
CA GLU A 55 -5.01 -20.34 2.50
C GLU A 55 -3.99 -19.42 1.82
N SER A 56 -4.03 -18.11 2.14
CA SER A 56 -3.14 -17.09 1.59
C SER A 56 -1.77 -17.07 2.28
N THR A 57 -1.09 -18.21 2.34
CA THR A 57 0.23 -18.33 2.97
C THR A 57 1.33 -17.74 2.08
N SER A 58 1.91 -16.62 2.49
CA SER A 58 2.99 -15.92 1.79
C SER A 58 2.69 -15.70 0.30
N VAL A 59 3.60 -16.16 -0.60
CA VAL A 59 3.47 -16.12 -2.07
C VAL A 59 3.16 -17.48 -2.68
N TYR A 60 3.14 -18.53 -1.88
CA TYR A 60 3.08 -19.94 -2.35
C TYR A 60 1.75 -20.29 -3.00
N TRP A 61 0.66 -19.60 -2.66
CA TRP A 61 -0.65 -19.77 -3.27
C TRP A 61 -0.72 -19.28 -4.73
N ILE A 62 0.18 -18.35 -5.15
CA ILE A 62 0.10 -17.68 -6.46
C ILE A 62 0.26 -18.67 -7.63
N PRO A 63 1.27 -19.55 -7.68
CA PRO A 63 1.39 -20.54 -8.77
C PRO A 63 0.21 -21.51 -8.79
N ILE A 64 -0.29 -21.95 -7.63
CA ILE A 64 -1.46 -22.83 -7.51
C ILE A 64 -2.69 -22.13 -8.08
N TRP A 65 -2.94 -20.89 -7.68
CA TRP A 65 -4.04 -20.07 -8.20
C TRP A 65 -4.02 -20.00 -9.73
N ARG A 66 -2.85 -19.74 -10.32
CA ARG A 66 -2.69 -19.63 -11.78
C ARG A 66 -3.01 -20.91 -12.53
N VAL A 67 -2.71 -22.07 -11.96
CA VAL A 67 -3.00 -23.37 -12.56
C VAL A 67 -4.48 -23.72 -12.46
N LEU A 68 -5.16 -23.25 -11.41
CA LEU A 68 -6.52 -23.68 -11.09
C LEU A 68 -7.61 -22.71 -11.54
N VAL A 69 -7.29 -21.42 -11.78
CA VAL A 69 -8.28 -20.33 -11.96
C VAL A 69 -9.23 -20.56 -13.14
N ASP A 70 -8.78 -21.19 -14.21
CA ASP A 70 -9.60 -21.46 -15.39
C ASP A 70 -10.44 -22.74 -15.26
N SER A 71 -10.30 -23.48 -14.17
CA SER A 71 -10.91 -24.79 -13.99
C SER A 71 -11.93 -24.89 -12.87
N PHE A 72 -11.82 -24.03 -11.87
CA PHE A 72 -12.64 -24.12 -10.65
C PHE A 72 -13.05 -22.73 -10.16
N GLU A 73 -14.14 -22.68 -9.39
CA GLU A 73 -14.45 -21.52 -8.57
C GLU A 73 -13.46 -21.46 -7.40
N LEU A 74 -12.58 -20.44 -7.39
CA LEU A 74 -11.50 -20.34 -6.40
C LEU A 74 -11.80 -19.30 -5.31
N LYS A 75 -11.52 -19.66 -4.08
CA LYS A 75 -11.57 -18.77 -2.92
C LYS A 75 -10.20 -18.73 -2.23
N LEU A 76 -9.54 -17.57 -2.25
CA LEU A 76 -8.37 -17.34 -1.41
C LEU A 76 -8.80 -16.85 -0.04
N VAL A 77 -8.34 -17.51 1.04
CA VAL A 77 -8.82 -17.25 2.38
C VAL A 77 -7.68 -16.76 3.28
N ASN A 78 -7.98 -15.74 4.07
CA ASN A 78 -7.02 -15.25 5.05
C ASN A 78 -7.00 -16.19 6.27
N PRO A 79 -5.83 -16.72 6.68
CA PRO A 79 -5.67 -17.60 7.83
C PRO A 79 -6.28 -17.06 9.12
N TYR A 80 -6.20 -15.75 9.32
CA TYR A 80 -6.76 -15.09 10.49
C TYR A 80 -8.27 -15.33 10.64
N PHE A 81 -9.04 -15.30 9.54
CA PHE A 81 -10.49 -15.52 9.60
C PHE A 81 -10.84 -16.99 9.78
N ILE A 82 -10.11 -17.91 9.13
CA ILE A 82 -10.33 -19.35 9.30
C ILE A 82 -10.13 -19.77 10.74
N ARG A 83 -9.10 -19.25 11.42
CA ARG A 83 -8.81 -19.57 12.82
C ARG A 83 -9.85 -19.07 13.82
N GLN A 84 -10.66 -18.08 13.44
CA GLN A 84 -11.71 -17.52 14.31
C GLN A 84 -13.06 -18.20 14.13
N LEU A 85 -13.23 -19.09 13.13
CA LEU A 85 -14.48 -19.80 12.94
C LEU A 85 -14.73 -20.81 14.07
N PRO A 86 -15.94 -20.84 14.65
CA PRO A 86 -16.26 -21.79 15.70
C PRO A 86 -16.30 -23.23 15.16
N GLY A 87 -15.89 -24.20 15.96
CA GLY A 87 -15.98 -25.63 15.64
C GLY A 87 -14.69 -26.28 15.15
N ARG A 88 -13.57 -25.56 15.07
CA ARG A 88 -12.26 -26.16 14.79
C ARG A 88 -11.86 -27.07 15.94
N LYS A 89 -11.66 -28.36 15.65
CA LYS A 89 -11.05 -29.32 16.58
C LYS A 89 -9.53 -29.31 16.38
N SER A 90 -8.77 -29.47 17.46
CA SER A 90 -7.29 -29.43 17.43
C SER A 90 -6.64 -30.46 16.50
N ASP A 91 -7.33 -31.59 16.25
CA ASP A 91 -6.82 -32.72 15.49
C ASP A 91 -7.25 -32.72 14.00
N VAL A 92 -7.95 -31.69 13.53
CA VAL A 92 -8.39 -31.58 12.14
C VAL A 92 -7.27 -30.99 11.30
N LYS A 93 -6.87 -31.70 10.24
CA LYS A 93 -5.93 -31.19 9.23
C LYS A 93 -6.44 -29.89 8.62
N ASP A 94 -5.56 -28.93 8.40
CA ASP A 94 -5.95 -27.59 7.93
C ASP A 94 -6.67 -27.64 6.56
N ALA A 95 -6.25 -28.50 5.61
CA ALA A 95 -6.94 -28.70 4.35
C ALA A 95 -8.39 -29.21 4.52
N GLN A 96 -8.62 -30.17 5.43
CA GLN A 96 -9.95 -30.68 5.73
C GLN A 96 -10.85 -29.59 6.30
N TRP A 97 -10.33 -28.82 7.26
CA TRP A 97 -11.07 -27.72 7.87
C TRP A 97 -11.47 -26.65 6.83
N ILE A 98 -10.55 -26.31 5.91
CA ILE A 98 -10.86 -25.40 4.81
C ILE A 98 -11.99 -25.97 3.94
N ALA A 99 -11.94 -27.26 3.56
CA ALA A 99 -12.99 -27.89 2.77
C ALA A 99 -14.35 -27.89 3.51
N GLU A 100 -14.38 -28.18 4.80
CA GLU A 100 -15.59 -28.13 5.63
C GLU A 100 -16.19 -26.71 5.71
N CYS A 101 -15.33 -25.70 5.83
CA CYS A 101 -15.76 -24.30 5.84
C CYS A 101 -16.32 -23.85 4.48
N VAL A 102 -15.79 -24.36 3.35
CA VAL A 102 -16.33 -24.12 2.00
C VAL A 102 -17.70 -24.79 1.87
N MET A 103 -17.81 -26.07 2.24
CA MET A 103 -19.05 -26.83 2.15
C MET A 103 -20.20 -26.15 2.91
N LYS A 104 -19.89 -25.57 4.07
CA LYS A 104 -20.84 -24.86 4.93
C LYS A 104 -21.03 -23.38 4.56
N GLU A 105 -20.41 -22.90 3.48
CA GLU A 105 -20.46 -21.51 3.00
C GLU A 105 -20.02 -20.46 4.06
N LEU A 106 -19.14 -20.85 4.99
CA LEU A 106 -18.64 -19.99 6.04
C LEU A 106 -17.49 -19.09 5.59
N ILE A 107 -16.94 -19.33 4.39
CA ILE A 107 -15.76 -18.63 3.87
C ILE A 107 -16.19 -17.54 2.87
N ARG A 108 -15.70 -16.32 3.11
CA ARG A 108 -15.66 -15.27 2.10
C ARG A 108 -14.27 -15.18 1.50
N GLY A 109 -14.17 -15.31 0.17
CA GLY A 109 -12.90 -15.17 -0.54
C GLY A 109 -12.31 -13.75 -0.40
N SER A 110 -11.00 -13.68 -0.35
CA SER A 110 -10.27 -12.43 -0.43
C SER A 110 -10.33 -11.85 -1.85
N PHE A 111 -10.33 -10.53 -1.96
CA PHE A 111 -10.23 -9.87 -3.26
C PHE A 111 -8.88 -10.15 -3.93
N ILE A 112 -8.91 -10.81 -5.07
CA ILE A 112 -7.74 -11.02 -5.94
C ILE A 112 -7.95 -10.17 -7.20
N PRO A 113 -7.08 -9.20 -7.45
CA PRO A 113 -7.21 -8.36 -8.62
C PRO A 113 -6.87 -9.14 -9.92
N PRO A 114 -7.37 -8.67 -11.08
CA PRO A 114 -7.00 -9.22 -12.38
C PRO A 114 -5.49 -9.23 -12.63
N PRO A 115 -4.96 -10.08 -13.53
CA PRO A 115 -3.52 -10.23 -13.77
C PRO A 115 -2.80 -8.92 -14.06
N LEU A 116 -3.41 -8.03 -14.82
CA LEU A 116 -2.83 -6.71 -15.16
C LEU A 116 -2.67 -5.81 -13.92
N VAL A 117 -3.66 -5.83 -13.03
CA VAL A 117 -3.60 -5.09 -11.77
C VAL A 117 -2.57 -5.72 -10.83
N GLN A 118 -2.40 -7.05 -10.87
CA GLN A 118 -1.31 -7.71 -10.12
C GLN A 118 0.07 -7.25 -10.60
N GLN A 119 0.27 -7.04 -11.92
CA GLN A 119 1.52 -6.47 -12.46
C GLN A 119 1.77 -5.05 -11.93
N LEU A 120 0.75 -4.18 -11.98
CA LEU A 120 0.85 -2.83 -11.39
C LEU A 120 1.21 -2.88 -9.91
N ARG A 121 0.61 -3.80 -9.17
CA ARG A 121 0.84 -4.01 -7.74
C ARG A 121 2.28 -4.44 -7.44
N LEU A 122 2.90 -5.25 -8.29
CA LEU A 122 4.32 -5.60 -8.16
C LEU A 122 5.22 -4.37 -8.26
N TYR A 123 5.01 -3.52 -9.27
CA TYR A 123 5.79 -2.29 -9.43
C TYR A 123 5.55 -1.32 -8.28
N ASP A 124 4.30 -1.11 -7.87
CA ASP A 124 3.96 -0.20 -6.78
C ASP A 124 4.61 -0.61 -5.44
N ARG A 125 4.56 -1.89 -5.13
CA ARG A 125 5.17 -2.44 -3.92
C ARG A 125 6.69 -2.39 -3.97
N ARG A 126 7.31 -2.61 -5.15
CA ARG A 126 8.75 -2.41 -5.32
C ARG A 126 9.15 -0.96 -5.09
N ILE A 127 8.37 0.01 -5.58
CA ILE A 127 8.60 1.43 -5.31
C ILE A 127 8.52 1.71 -3.79
N PHE A 128 7.57 1.09 -3.10
CA PHE A 128 7.45 1.25 -1.65
C PHE A 128 8.70 0.72 -0.91
N GLU A 129 9.22 -0.44 -1.30
CA GLU A 129 10.46 -1.02 -0.77
C GLU A 129 11.66 -0.11 -1.05
N ILE A 130 11.83 0.33 -2.31
CA ILE A 130 12.90 1.23 -2.71
C ILE A 130 12.89 2.53 -1.87
N ASN A 131 11.72 3.12 -1.64
CA ASN A 131 11.63 4.31 -0.80
C ASN A 131 12.12 4.03 0.64
N ALA A 132 11.82 2.86 1.21
CA ALA A 132 12.32 2.47 2.52
C ALA A 132 13.84 2.24 2.52
N GLU A 133 14.38 1.69 1.43
CA GLU A 133 15.83 1.51 1.24
C GLU A 133 16.54 2.87 1.11
N LEU A 134 16.00 3.80 0.32
CA LEU A 134 16.52 5.17 0.19
C LEU A 134 16.58 5.90 1.52
N VAL A 135 15.51 5.83 2.33
CA VAL A 135 15.50 6.43 3.68
C VAL A 135 16.64 5.88 4.54
N ARG A 136 16.86 4.55 4.50
CA ARG A 136 17.97 3.92 5.22
C ARG A 136 19.35 4.39 4.71
N LYS A 137 19.51 4.55 3.37
CA LYS A 137 20.76 5.05 2.79
C LYS A 137 21.04 6.49 3.20
N TYR A 138 20.05 7.38 3.08
CA TYR A 138 20.21 8.77 3.51
C TYR A 138 20.51 8.91 5.01
N SER A 139 19.93 8.05 5.84
CA SER A 139 20.27 8.02 7.27
C SER A 139 21.73 7.59 7.52
N LYS A 140 22.27 6.64 6.73
CA LYS A 140 23.67 6.23 6.82
C LYS A 140 24.61 7.33 6.32
N ILE A 141 24.28 8.00 5.21
CA ILE A 141 25.01 9.15 4.70
C ILE A 141 25.07 10.25 5.78
N ASP A 142 23.94 10.59 6.36
CA ASP A 142 23.90 11.61 7.42
C ASP A 142 24.73 11.21 8.64
N ALA A 143 24.71 9.95 9.05
CA ALA A 143 25.52 9.45 10.15
C ALA A 143 27.04 9.60 9.88
N ILE A 144 27.51 9.40 8.65
CA ILE A 144 28.91 9.66 8.26
C ILE A 144 29.21 11.15 8.38
N LEU A 145 28.38 12.02 7.80
CA LEU A 145 28.58 13.46 7.89
C LEU A 145 28.57 13.97 9.34
N GLN A 146 27.70 13.42 10.19
CA GLN A 146 27.67 13.72 11.61
C GLN A 146 28.98 13.34 12.31
N ARG A 147 29.60 12.22 11.95
CA ARG A 147 30.92 11.80 12.46
C ARG A 147 32.04 12.78 12.01
N CYS A 148 31.96 13.29 10.79
CA CYS A 148 32.86 14.29 10.24
C CYS A 148 32.63 15.70 10.81
N ASN A 149 31.63 15.86 11.72
CA ASN A 149 31.12 17.14 12.23
C ASN A 149 30.51 18.06 11.16
N ILE A 150 30.08 17.52 10.01
CA ILE A 150 29.31 18.26 9.00
C ILE A 150 27.84 18.19 9.37
N ARG A 151 27.22 19.33 9.70
CA ARG A 151 25.89 19.43 10.33
C ARG A 151 24.81 20.03 9.44
N LEU A 152 24.95 19.94 8.12
CA LEU A 152 24.01 20.54 7.16
C LEU A 152 22.57 20.03 7.35
N SER A 153 22.39 18.77 7.78
CA SER A 153 21.04 18.21 8.03
C SER A 153 20.22 18.98 9.07
N ASN A 154 20.87 19.71 9.99
CA ASN A 154 20.18 20.52 10.98
C ASN A 154 19.50 21.77 10.37
N TYR A 155 19.89 22.18 9.18
CA TYR A 155 19.46 23.41 8.52
C TYR A 155 18.59 23.19 7.28
N VAL A 156 18.45 21.95 6.84
CA VAL A 156 17.59 21.55 5.72
C VAL A 156 16.30 20.90 6.20
N ALA A 157 15.27 20.89 5.35
CA ALA A 157 13.98 20.30 5.71
C ALA A 157 14.03 18.77 5.79
N CYS A 158 14.88 18.14 5.00
CA CYS A 158 15.11 16.69 4.97
C CYS A 158 16.42 16.36 4.25
N THR A 159 16.97 15.19 4.51
CA THR A 159 18.18 14.68 3.86
C THR A 159 17.98 14.25 2.40
N ASP A 160 16.73 14.23 1.93
CA ASP A 160 16.37 13.96 0.52
C ASP A 160 16.30 15.25 -0.35
N CYS A 161 16.53 16.43 0.22
CA CYS A 161 16.45 17.69 -0.53
C CYS A 161 17.63 17.89 -1.49
N LYS A 162 17.40 18.66 -2.56
CA LYS A 162 18.39 18.91 -3.62
C LYS A 162 19.73 19.44 -3.09
N SER A 163 19.70 20.42 -2.18
CA SER A 163 20.92 21.00 -1.62
C SER A 163 21.72 19.99 -0.82
N TYR A 164 21.09 19.17 0.01
CA TYR A 164 21.77 18.14 0.78
C TYR A 164 22.43 17.11 -0.14
N LYS A 165 21.68 16.58 -1.12
CA LYS A 165 22.21 15.62 -2.10
C LYS A 165 23.38 16.20 -2.91
N ALA A 166 23.28 17.47 -3.31
CA ALA A 166 24.35 18.12 -4.07
C ALA A 166 25.63 18.26 -3.25
N VAL A 167 25.52 18.69 -1.98
CA VAL A 167 26.67 18.77 -1.06
C VAL A 167 27.26 17.39 -0.79
N VAL A 168 26.44 16.39 -0.49
CA VAL A 168 26.89 15.00 -0.28
C VAL A 168 27.65 14.47 -1.50
N LYS A 169 27.14 14.73 -2.70
CA LYS A 169 27.79 14.34 -3.95
C LYS A 169 29.18 14.99 -4.08
N GLN A 170 29.30 16.29 -3.81
CA GLN A 170 30.62 16.98 -3.87
C GLN A 170 31.59 16.39 -2.86
N ILE A 171 31.17 16.12 -1.63
CA ILE A 171 32.06 15.50 -0.63
C ILE A 171 32.49 14.10 -1.08
N SER A 172 31.60 13.33 -1.69
CA SER A 172 31.89 11.99 -2.23
C SER A 172 32.87 12.03 -3.44
N GLU A 173 33.01 13.19 -4.07
CA GLU A 173 33.98 13.48 -5.15
C GLU A 173 35.31 14.10 -4.62
N GLY A 174 35.45 14.19 -3.29
CA GLY A 174 36.67 14.71 -2.64
C GLY A 174 36.67 16.22 -2.36
N VAL A 175 35.57 16.93 -2.64
CA VAL A 175 35.46 18.37 -2.34
C VAL A 175 35.10 18.52 -0.84
N THR A 176 36.04 19.07 -0.05
CA THR A 176 35.87 19.26 1.41
C THR A 176 35.89 20.74 1.83
N SER A 177 36.18 21.66 0.90
CA SER A 177 36.19 23.10 1.17
C SER A 177 34.80 23.62 1.48
N PRO A 178 34.54 24.20 2.68
CA PRO A 178 33.20 24.71 3.03
C PRO A 178 32.70 25.80 2.07
N GLN A 179 33.60 26.63 1.52
CA GLN A 179 33.27 27.68 0.56
C GLN A 179 32.80 27.12 -0.77
N GLU A 180 33.39 26.02 -1.24
CA GLU A 180 32.95 25.34 -2.46
C GLU A 180 31.63 24.62 -2.23
N LEU A 181 31.50 23.92 -1.12
CA LEU A 181 30.27 23.21 -0.74
C LEU A 181 29.09 24.18 -0.59
N LEU A 182 29.31 25.39 -0.08
CA LEU A 182 28.27 26.41 0.08
C LEU A 182 27.57 26.76 -1.24
N ARG A 183 28.29 26.72 -2.38
CA ARG A 183 27.76 27.01 -3.71
C ARG A 183 26.61 26.05 -4.11
N HIS A 184 26.57 24.87 -3.51
CA HIS A 184 25.55 23.86 -3.75
C HIS A 184 24.35 23.97 -2.80
N VAL A 185 24.40 24.89 -1.82
CA VAL A 185 23.29 25.17 -0.90
C VAL A 185 22.37 26.24 -1.49
N HIS A 186 21.07 25.96 -1.54
CA HIS A 186 20.09 26.88 -2.11
C HIS A 186 20.02 28.19 -1.30
N LYS A 187 19.99 29.34 -1.98
CA LYS A 187 19.99 30.70 -1.39
C LYS A 187 18.93 30.88 -0.30
N ARG A 188 17.75 30.24 -0.42
CA ARG A 188 16.71 30.31 0.61
C ARG A 188 17.16 29.74 1.97
N ILE A 189 18.01 28.73 1.97
CA ILE A 189 18.56 28.14 3.21
C ILE A 189 19.57 29.10 3.82
N ILE A 190 20.47 29.64 2.99
CA ILE A 190 21.46 30.64 3.39
C ILE A 190 20.78 31.89 3.98
N ASN A 191 19.79 32.44 3.27
CA ASN A 191 19.07 33.63 3.73
C ASN A 191 18.28 33.38 5.03
N LYS A 192 17.84 32.15 5.27
CA LYS A 192 17.09 31.81 6.48
C LYS A 192 17.96 31.65 7.72
N HIS A 193 19.17 31.13 7.57
CA HIS A 193 20.03 30.73 8.68
C HIS A 193 21.31 31.55 8.82
N GLY A 194 21.66 32.35 7.81
CA GLY A 194 22.91 33.13 7.71
C GLY A 194 24.02 32.31 7.04
N GLU A 195 24.85 33.00 6.25
CA GLU A 195 25.96 32.40 5.49
C GLU A 195 27.01 31.79 6.42
N ASP A 196 27.43 32.55 7.44
CA ASP A 196 28.45 32.09 8.43
C ASP A 196 27.97 30.81 9.16
N THR A 197 26.68 30.72 9.48
CA THR A 197 26.10 29.54 10.13
C THR A 197 26.16 28.32 9.22
N ILE A 198 25.85 28.48 7.94
CA ILE A 198 25.89 27.38 6.97
C ILE A 198 27.33 27.00 6.67
N LEU A 199 28.27 27.95 6.53
CA LEU A 199 29.70 27.67 6.40
C LEU A 199 30.23 26.88 7.60
N ALA A 200 29.91 27.31 8.82
CA ALA A 200 30.25 26.55 10.03
C ALA A 200 29.66 25.13 10.03
N ALA A 201 28.41 24.97 9.56
CA ALA A 201 27.76 23.66 9.45
C ALA A 201 28.39 22.75 8.37
N LEU A 202 29.09 23.31 7.39
CA LEU A 202 29.82 22.59 6.34
C LEU A 202 31.30 22.34 6.71
N THR A 203 31.76 22.94 7.81
CA THR A 203 33.15 22.79 8.28
C THR A 203 33.29 21.52 9.10
N GLY A 204 34.11 20.61 8.64
CA GLY A 204 34.38 19.34 9.32
C GLY A 204 35.64 18.68 8.77
N VAL A 205 36.02 17.53 9.31
CA VAL A 205 37.15 16.72 8.86
C VAL A 205 36.64 15.43 8.26
N VAL A 206 36.93 15.22 6.99
CA VAL A 206 36.50 14.03 6.23
C VAL A 206 37.75 13.26 5.83
N SER A 207 37.87 12.02 6.22
CA SER A 207 38.92 11.11 5.81
C SER A 207 38.63 10.47 4.45
N ASP A 208 39.69 9.96 3.78
CA ASP A 208 39.54 9.24 2.51
C ASP A 208 38.56 8.06 2.62
N ALA A 209 38.64 7.33 3.75
CA ALA A 209 37.70 6.21 3.99
C ALA A 209 36.23 6.65 4.10
N GLU A 210 35.97 7.84 4.63
CA GLU A 210 34.60 8.39 4.70
C GLU A 210 34.15 8.90 3.34
N ILE A 211 35.03 9.45 2.52
CA ILE A 211 34.78 9.82 1.13
C ILE A 211 34.40 8.56 0.34
N ASP A 212 35.20 7.50 0.45
CA ASP A 212 34.91 6.22 -0.23
C ASP A 212 33.54 5.63 0.18
N MET A 213 33.20 5.65 1.47
CA MET A 213 31.92 5.18 1.95
C MET A 213 30.75 6.04 1.44
N LEU A 214 30.93 7.37 1.43
CA LEU A 214 29.92 8.28 0.85
C LEU A 214 29.73 8.03 -0.63
N ALA A 215 30.81 7.83 -1.40
CA ALA A 215 30.74 7.53 -2.83
C ALA A 215 29.93 6.25 -3.11
N GLN A 216 30.14 5.19 -2.31
CA GLN A 216 29.36 3.95 -2.42
C GLN A 216 27.88 4.19 -2.14
N TYR A 217 27.53 4.87 -1.03
CA TYR A 217 26.12 5.13 -0.70
C TYR A 217 25.44 6.08 -1.70
N VAL A 218 26.16 7.03 -2.27
CA VAL A 218 25.67 7.92 -3.33
C VAL A 218 25.35 7.10 -4.59
N ALA A 219 26.27 6.22 -5.02
CA ALA A 219 26.06 5.34 -6.18
C ALA A 219 24.88 4.37 -5.97
N GLU A 220 24.79 3.73 -4.81
CA GLU A 220 23.66 2.85 -4.46
C GLU A 220 22.33 3.62 -4.45
N SER A 221 22.31 4.85 -3.91
CA SER A 221 21.10 5.68 -3.88
C SER A 221 20.67 6.10 -5.30
N ALA A 222 21.62 6.43 -6.17
CA ALA A 222 21.34 6.76 -7.57
C ALA A 222 20.73 5.57 -8.33
N LEU A 223 21.27 4.36 -8.13
CA LEU A 223 20.73 3.13 -8.71
C LEU A 223 19.30 2.85 -8.21
N LEU A 224 19.03 3.05 -6.92
CA LEU A 224 17.70 2.88 -6.34
C LEU A 224 16.71 3.90 -6.93
N GLU A 225 17.11 5.16 -7.09
CA GLU A 225 16.28 6.19 -7.72
C GLU A 225 15.98 5.87 -9.20
N ASP A 226 16.96 5.38 -9.96
CA ASP A 226 16.77 4.94 -11.34
C ASP A 226 15.78 3.76 -11.43
N ASN A 227 15.96 2.73 -10.59
CA ASN A 227 15.05 1.59 -10.52
C ASN A 227 13.62 2.01 -10.14
N LYS A 228 13.47 2.96 -9.21
CA LYS A 228 12.18 3.55 -8.85
C LYS A 228 11.50 4.21 -10.05
N ASN A 229 12.27 5.03 -10.80
CA ASN A 229 11.76 5.72 -11.97
C ASN A 229 11.34 4.73 -13.06
N LYS A 230 12.12 3.67 -13.31
CA LYS A 230 11.76 2.59 -14.24
C LYS A 230 10.44 1.91 -13.84
N CYS A 231 10.24 1.65 -12.56
CA CYS A 231 8.96 1.08 -12.09
C CYS A 231 7.79 2.04 -12.33
N ILE A 232 7.96 3.33 -12.07
CA ILE A 232 6.93 4.37 -12.31
C ILE A 232 6.60 4.45 -13.80
N GLU A 233 7.61 4.46 -14.70
CA GLU A 233 7.39 4.48 -16.14
C GLU A 233 6.60 3.25 -16.62
N LYS A 234 6.94 2.05 -16.14
CA LYS A 234 6.19 0.83 -16.48
C LYS A 234 4.73 0.90 -16.02
N MET A 235 4.47 1.42 -14.82
CA MET A 235 3.10 1.64 -14.36
C MET A 235 2.37 2.66 -15.24
N ARG A 236 3.04 3.75 -15.63
CA ARG A 236 2.51 4.80 -16.51
C ARG A 236 2.16 4.26 -17.88
N GLU A 237 3.08 3.48 -18.51
CA GLU A 237 2.84 2.83 -19.80
C GLU A 237 1.57 1.95 -19.76
N ILE A 238 1.45 1.10 -18.76
CA ILE A 238 0.29 0.21 -18.57
C ILE A 238 -0.99 1.03 -18.40
N CYS A 239 -0.99 2.01 -17.47
CA CYS A 239 -2.19 2.78 -17.17
C CYS A 239 -2.62 3.68 -18.33
N ASN A 240 -1.69 4.26 -19.09
CA ASN A 240 -2.01 5.07 -20.26
C ASN A 240 -2.62 4.24 -21.41
N ARG A 241 -2.22 2.98 -21.54
CA ARG A 241 -2.77 2.07 -22.53
C ARG A 241 -4.13 1.51 -22.13
N GLU A 242 -4.28 1.07 -20.87
CA GLU A 242 -5.42 0.28 -20.45
C GLU A 242 -6.43 1.06 -19.58
N PHE A 243 -5.99 2.11 -18.87
CA PHE A 243 -6.79 2.80 -17.84
C PHE A 243 -6.74 4.32 -17.97
N LYS A 244 -6.60 4.83 -19.19
CA LYS A 244 -6.38 6.26 -19.49
C LYS A 244 -7.48 7.15 -18.89
N GLU A 245 -8.74 6.73 -19.03
CA GLU A 245 -9.89 7.50 -18.56
C GLU A 245 -9.96 7.52 -17.02
N GLN A 246 -9.77 6.37 -16.40
CA GLN A 246 -9.71 6.27 -14.94
C GLN A 246 -8.55 7.10 -14.36
N MET A 247 -7.37 7.06 -14.99
CA MET A 247 -6.24 7.89 -14.60
C MET A 247 -6.58 9.39 -14.66
N LYS A 248 -7.22 9.83 -15.73
CA LYS A 248 -7.65 11.23 -15.88
C LYS A 248 -8.65 11.60 -14.77
N ASN A 249 -9.70 10.82 -14.61
CA ASN A 249 -10.77 11.11 -13.64
C ASN A 249 -10.29 11.11 -12.19
N LEU A 250 -9.36 10.21 -11.85
CA LEU A 250 -8.75 10.17 -10.51
C LEU A 250 -7.89 11.38 -10.20
N GLN A 251 -7.16 11.91 -11.19
CA GLN A 251 -6.30 13.09 -11.02
C GLN A 251 -7.07 14.40 -10.89
N GLU A 252 -8.37 14.43 -11.25
CA GLU A 252 -9.24 15.56 -11.00
C GLU A 252 -9.61 15.74 -9.52
N ILE A 253 -9.43 14.71 -8.69
CA ILE A 253 -9.66 14.80 -7.24
C ILE A 253 -8.58 15.68 -6.62
N PRO A 254 -8.92 16.78 -5.92
CA PRO A 254 -7.94 17.62 -5.26
C PRO A 254 -7.03 16.80 -4.33
N GLY A 255 -5.71 16.95 -4.53
CA GLY A 255 -4.68 16.25 -3.76
C GLY A 255 -4.30 14.87 -4.30
N VAL A 256 -4.94 14.37 -5.34
CA VAL A 256 -4.54 13.13 -6.03
C VAL A 256 -3.58 13.46 -7.17
N SER A 257 -2.32 13.12 -6.99
CA SER A 257 -1.28 13.23 -8.03
C SER A 257 -1.31 12.02 -8.97
N GLU A 258 -0.62 12.11 -10.11
CA GLU A 258 -0.41 10.97 -11.01
C GLU A 258 0.10 9.74 -10.24
N ARG A 259 1.13 9.92 -9.38
CA ARG A 259 1.69 8.83 -8.58
C ARG A 259 0.67 8.19 -7.64
N SER A 260 -0.20 9.00 -7.03
CA SER A 260 -1.27 8.50 -6.15
C SER A 260 -2.34 7.76 -6.95
N ALA A 261 -2.71 8.25 -8.14
CA ALA A 261 -3.66 7.58 -9.04
C ALA A 261 -3.12 6.21 -9.51
N LEU A 262 -1.81 6.13 -9.84
CA LEU A 262 -1.15 4.86 -10.15
C LEU A 262 -1.24 3.86 -8.98
N THR A 263 -1.02 4.30 -7.72
CA THR A 263 -1.18 3.45 -6.53
C THR A 263 -2.64 3.01 -6.33
N VAL A 264 -3.61 3.90 -6.57
CA VAL A 264 -5.04 3.57 -6.50
C VAL A 264 -5.37 2.44 -7.48
N LEU A 265 -4.97 2.56 -8.75
CA LEU A 265 -5.21 1.54 -9.76
C LEU A 265 -4.44 0.23 -9.48
N ALA A 266 -3.24 0.31 -8.92
CA ALA A 266 -2.46 -0.86 -8.53
C ALA A 266 -3.10 -1.64 -7.38
N GLU A 267 -3.72 -0.97 -6.41
CA GLU A 267 -4.24 -1.63 -5.21
C GLU A 267 -5.75 -1.95 -5.31
N ILE A 268 -6.55 -1.09 -5.93
CA ILE A 268 -8.00 -1.24 -6.08
C ILE A 268 -8.35 -1.85 -7.45
N GLY A 269 -7.63 -1.44 -8.51
CA GLY A 269 -7.97 -1.73 -9.91
C GLY A 269 -8.86 -0.65 -10.53
N PRO A 270 -9.15 -0.79 -11.84
CA PRO A 270 -10.03 0.13 -12.58
C PRO A 270 -11.50 -0.11 -12.27
N ASP A 271 -11.84 -1.25 -11.71
CA ASP A 271 -13.19 -1.72 -11.37
C ASP A 271 -13.31 -1.95 -9.86
N VAL A 272 -14.37 -1.43 -9.28
CA VAL A 272 -14.70 -1.54 -7.86
C VAL A 272 -15.83 -2.52 -7.57
N ASN A 273 -16.18 -3.41 -8.50
CA ASN A 273 -17.27 -4.37 -8.34
C ASN A 273 -17.05 -5.33 -7.16
N ALA A 274 -15.80 -5.61 -6.82
CA ALA A 274 -15.44 -6.36 -5.62
C ALA A 274 -15.86 -5.66 -4.30
N PHE A 275 -16.19 -4.37 -4.37
CA PHE A 275 -16.63 -3.57 -3.21
C PHE A 275 -18.07 -3.11 -3.44
N PRO A 276 -19.09 -3.80 -2.87
CA PRO A 276 -20.50 -3.49 -3.11
C PRO A 276 -20.91 -2.04 -2.82
N SER A 277 -20.18 -1.35 -1.94
CA SER A 277 -20.36 0.08 -1.67
C SER A 277 -19.05 0.75 -1.29
N ALA A 278 -19.04 2.09 -1.33
CA ALA A 278 -17.91 2.88 -0.85
C ALA A 278 -17.53 2.56 0.60
N LYS A 279 -18.50 2.19 1.45
CA LYS A 279 -18.24 1.77 2.85
C LYS A 279 -17.38 0.50 2.91
N HIS A 280 -17.60 -0.47 2.00
CA HIS A 280 -16.80 -1.69 1.92
C HIS A 280 -15.34 -1.38 1.50
N LEU A 281 -15.14 -0.51 0.50
CA LEU A 281 -13.81 -0.07 0.12
C LEU A 281 -13.10 0.64 1.27
N VAL A 282 -13.76 1.58 1.94
CA VAL A 282 -13.23 2.32 3.10
C VAL A 282 -12.83 1.35 4.23
N SER A 283 -13.65 0.34 4.50
CA SER A 283 -13.37 -0.70 5.49
C SER A 283 -12.16 -1.54 5.10
N TRP A 284 -12.08 -1.97 3.85
CA TRP A 284 -10.94 -2.73 3.32
C TRP A 284 -9.62 -1.94 3.39
N CYS A 285 -9.69 -0.62 3.17
CA CYS A 285 -8.54 0.27 3.35
C CYS A 285 -8.15 0.50 4.83
N GLY A 286 -8.98 0.08 5.77
CA GLY A 286 -8.72 0.23 7.20
C GLY A 286 -8.99 1.64 7.75
N PHE A 287 -9.98 2.35 7.21
CA PHE A 287 -10.37 3.69 7.70
C PHE A 287 -11.62 3.67 8.59
N ASN A 288 -12.11 2.51 8.97
CA ASN A 288 -13.19 2.41 9.95
C ASN A 288 -12.64 2.47 11.38
N PRO A 289 -13.33 3.14 12.32
CA PRO A 289 -13.01 3.04 13.73
C PRO A 289 -13.28 1.61 14.22
N ARG A 290 -12.48 1.12 15.16
CA ARG A 290 -12.67 -0.22 15.74
C ARG A 290 -13.94 -0.36 16.53
N ASN A 291 -14.48 0.75 17.08
CA ASN A 291 -15.64 0.78 17.98
C ASN A 291 -15.51 -0.27 19.11
N ASP A 292 -14.31 -0.36 19.67
CA ASP A 292 -14.03 -1.28 20.78
C ASP A 292 -14.51 -0.62 22.08
N GLU A 293 -15.75 -0.90 22.43
CA GLU A 293 -16.42 -0.34 23.59
C GLU A 293 -16.95 -1.49 24.46
N SER A 294 -16.74 -1.41 25.77
CA SER A 294 -17.30 -2.33 26.73
C SER A 294 -17.76 -1.56 27.94
N ASN A 295 -19.01 -1.78 28.37
CA ASN A 295 -19.63 -1.13 29.51
C ASN A 295 -19.49 0.42 29.46
N LYS A 296 -19.82 1.03 28.32
CA LYS A 296 -19.72 2.48 28.03
C LYS A 296 -18.31 3.05 28.11
N LYS A 297 -17.28 2.23 28.25
CA LYS A 297 -15.87 2.65 28.20
C LYS A 297 -15.28 2.31 26.84
N ILE A 298 -14.82 3.35 26.13
CA ILE A 298 -14.12 3.21 24.84
C ILE A 298 -12.73 2.67 25.11
N LYS A 299 -12.47 1.40 24.69
CA LYS A 299 -11.17 0.75 24.83
C LYS A 299 -10.17 1.20 23.77
N SER A 300 -10.63 1.50 22.55
CA SER A 300 -9.75 1.94 21.47
C SER A 300 -10.46 2.84 20.48
N ASN A 301 -9.84 4.00 20.19
CA ASN A 301 -10.21 4.92 19.10
C ASN A 301 -9.37 4.70 17.83
N LYS A 302 -8.59 3.61 17.76
CA LYS A 302 -7.74 3.31 16.60
C LYS A 302 -8.60 2.86 15.43
N ILE A 303 -8.15 3.17 14.22
CA ILE A 303 -8.74 2.63 12.99
C ILE A 303 -8.39 1.15 12.83
N THR A 304 -9.21 0.44 12.05
CA THR A 304 -9.00 -0.98 11.76
C THR A 304 -7.71 -1.22 10.96
N HIS A 305 -7.22 -2.46 10.99
CA HIS A 305 -6.19 -2.89 10.04
C HIS A 305 -6.81 -2.97 8.63
N GLY A 306 -6.01 -2.67 7.61
CA GLY A 306 -6.42 -2.72 6.21
C GLY A 306 -5.21 -2.65 5.29
N ASN A 307 -5.45 -2.50 3.98
CA ASN A 307 -4.37 -2.39 3.01
C ASN A 307 -3.49 -1.15 3.30
N ARG A 308 -2.22 -1.42 3.69
CA ARG A 308 -1.28 -0.37 4.10
C ARG A 308 -0.88 0.58 2.97
N PHE A 309 -0.80 0.08 1.73
CA PHE A 309 -0.32 0.85 0.58
C PHE A 309 -1.32 1.94 0.21
N ILE A 310 -2.57 1.54 -0.03
CA ILE A 310 -3.64 2.50 -0.34
C ILE A 310 -3.91 3.46 0.84
N ARG A 311 -3.76 2.99 2.08
CA ARG A 311 -3.93 3.84 3.26
C ARG A 311 -2.90 4.95 3.32
N ILE A 312 -1.62 4.65 3.07
CA ILE A 312 -0.54 5.65 3.04
C ILE A 312 -0.80 6.65 1.91
N ALA A 313 -1.08 6.18 0.69
CA ALA A 313 -1.40 7.04 -0.44
C ALA A 313 -2.61 7.96 -0.16
N SER A 314 -3.69 7.41 0.40
CA SER A 314 -4.89 8.18 0.74
C SER A 314 -4.64 9.26 1.80
N VAL A 315 -3.80 9.00 2.80
CA VAL A 315 -3.41 10.00 3.80
C VAL A 315 -2.53 11.09 3.19
N GLN A 316 -1.62 10.74 2.27
CA GLN A 316 -0.82 11.73 1.52
C GLN A 316 -1.71 12.61 0.65
N CYS A 317 -2.66 12.03 -0.08
CA CYS A 317 -3.67 12.77 -0.84
C CYS A 317 -4.48 13.72 0.07
N ALA A 318 -4.89 13.26 1.25
CA ALA A 318 -5.66 14.06 2.19
C ALA A 318 -4.86 15.25 2.72
N TRP A 319 -3.57 15.09 3.00
CA TRP A 319 -2.69 16.21 3.37
C TRP A 319 -2.54 17.22 2.23
N ALA A 320 -2.39 16.78 0.99
CA ALA A 320 -2.34 17.67 -0.17
C ALA A 320 -3.68 18.38 -0.38
N ALA A 321 -4.79 17.66 -0.36
CA ALA A 321 -6.14 18.19 -0.50
C ALA A 321 -6.50 19.22 0.58
N SER A 322 -6.06 18.99 1.83
CA SER A 322 -6.29 19.92 2.93
C SER A 322 -5.63 21.30 2.74
N ARG A 323 -4.64 21.39 1.83
CA ARG A 323 -3.89 22.62 1.49
C ARG A 323 -4.28 23.19 0.13
N THR A 324 -5.06 22.47 -0.66
CA THR A 324 -5.55 22.95 -1.96
C THR A 324 -6.60 24.04 -1.73
N LYS A 325 -6.38 25.23 -2.30
CA LYS A 325 -7.29 26.38 -2.15
C LYS A 325 -8.67 26.05 -2.75
N ASP A 326 -9.70 26.57 -2.12
CA ASP A 326 -11.08 26.61 -2.59
C ASP A 326 -11.73 25.26 -2.95
N CYS A 327 -11.23 24.15 -2.45
CA CYS A 327 -11.87 22.84 -2.62
C CYS A 327 -12.65 22.40 -1.38
N TYR A 328 -13.59 21.46 -1.56
CA TYR A 328 -14.37 20.89 -0.47
C TYR A 328 -13.50 20.35 0.68
N PHE A 329 -12.41 19.65 0.36
CA PHE A 329 -11.57 19.00 1.38
C PHE A 329 -10.82 19.99 2.25
N SER A 330 -10.34 21.11 1.69
CA SER A 330 -9.67 22.15 2.47
C SER A 330 -10.66 22.91 3.38
N LYS A 331 -11.86 23.19 2.89
CA LYS A 331 -12.94 23.80 3.70
C LYS A 331 -13.38 22.88 4.83
N PHE A 332 -13.56 21.59 4.55
CA PHE A 332 -13.86 20.57 5.55
C PHE A 332 -12.75 20.49 6.61
N TYR A 333 -11.48 20.43 6.18
CA TYR A 333 -10.34 20.39 7.09
C TYR A 333 -10.27 21.63 7.98
N ALA A 334 -10.36 22.83 7.39
CA ALA A 334 -10.34 24.09 8.13
C ALA A 334 -11.48 24.17 9.17
N PHE A 335 -12.70 23.85 8.76
CA PHE A 335 -13.86 23.86 9.69
C PHE A 335 -13.64 22.92 10.89
N HIS A 336 -13.19 21.70 10.65
CA HIS A 336 -13.01 20.75 11.75
C HIS A 336 -11.79 21.03 12.62
N THR A 337 -10.74 21.65 12.10
CA THR A 337 -9.53 21.97 12.88
C THR A 337 -9.60 23.34 13.55
N GLN A 338 -10.14 24.35 12.87
CA GLN A 338 -10.16 25.73 13.37
C GLN A 338 -11.43 26.02 14.19
N VAL A 339 -12.61 25.63 13.69
CA VAL A 339 -13.89 25.89 14.35
C VAL A 339 -14.17 24.83 15.41
N ARG A 340 -14.15 23.54 15.04
CA ARG A 340 -14.42 22.42 15.96
C ARG A 340 -13.23 21.99 16.82
N LYS A 341 -12.06 22.58 16.61
CA LYS A 341 -10.79 22.34 17.35
C LYS A 341 -10.42 20.85 17.47
N LYS A 342 -10.79 20.03 16.48
CA LYS A 342 -10.45 18.61 16.45
C LYS A 342 -8.97 18.43 16.12
N PHE A 343 -8.37 17.34 16.63
CA PHE A 343 -6.97 17.01 16.39
C PHE A 343 -6.69 16.81 14.89
N LYS A 344 -5.68 17.51 14.36
CA LYS A 344 -5.37 17.60 12.92
C LYS A 344 -5.28 16.22 12.22
N LEU A 345 -4.56 15.25 12.82
CA LEU A 345 -4.42 13.92 12.23
C LEU A 345 -5.77 13.18 12.13
N LYS A 346 -6.67 13.33 13.11
CA LYS A 346 -8.02 12.72 13.03
C LYS A 346 -8.82 13.31 11.87
N VAL A 347 -8.68 14.62 11.64
CA VAL A 347 -9.37 15.30 10.52
C VAL A 347 -8.79 14.87 9.17
N VAL A 348 -7.45 14.73 9.07
CA VAL A 348 -6.81 14.19 7.84
C VAL A 348 -7.31 12.78 7.52
N VAL A 349 -7.44 11.91 8.52
CA VAL A 349 -8.00 10.56 8.33
C VAL A 349 -9.45 10.63 7.82
N ALA A 350 -10.25 11.58 8.32
CA ALA A 350 -11.63 11.79 7.83
C ALA A 350 -11.65 12.32 6.38
N VAL A 351 -10.71 13.20 6.00
CA VAL A 351 -10.53 13.65 4.60
C VAL A 351 -10.13 12.47 3.71
N ALA A 352 -9.16 11.64 4.14
CA ALA A 352 -8.74 10.43 3.38
C ALA A 352 -9.92 9.48 3.14
N ARG A 353 -10.77 9.26 4.15
CA ARG A 353 -12.00 8.48 4.00
C ARG A 353 -12.93 9.07 2.93
N LYS A 354 -13.11 10.40 2.90
CA LYS A 354 -13.94 11.08 1.90
C LYS A 354 -13.35 10.95 0.49
N ILE A 355 -12.03 11.08 0.34
CA ILE A 355 -11.34 10.86 -0.93
C ILE A 355 -11.58 9.42 -1.43
N LEU A 356 -11.50 8.41 -0.57
CA LEU A 356 -11.81 7.03 -0.96
C LEU A 356 -13.26 6.82 -1.40
N VAL A 357 -14.21 7.54 -0.79
CA VAL A 357 -15.61 7.53 -1.26
C VAL A 357 -15.70 8.12 -2.68
N CYS A 358 -15.02 9.25 -2.94
CA CYS A 358 -14.96 9.83 -4.29
C CYS A 358 -14.30 8.87 -5.30
N ILE A 359 -13.18 8.23 -4.94
CA ILE A 359 -12.51 7.23 -5.77
C ILE A 359 -13.48 6.09 -6.13
N TRP A 360 -14.23 5.56 -5.14
CA TRP A 360 -15.19 4.50 -5.40
C TRP A 360 -16.27 4.93 -6.39
N HIS A 361 -16.85 6.13 -6.24
CA HIS A 361 -17.87 6.65 -7.15
C HIS A 361 -17.32 6.88 -8.56
N ILE A 362 -16.14 7.46 -8.68
CA ILE A 362 -15.48 7.71 -9.96
C ILE A 362 -15.22 6.39 -10.69
N LEU A 363 -14.65 5.39 -10.02
CA LEU A 363 -14.36 4.11 -10.65
C LEU A 363 -15.62 3.27 -10.91
N LYS A 364 -16.66 3.38 -10.06
CA LYS A 364 -17.92 2.64 -10.24
C LYS A 364 -18.75 3.12 -11.43
N PHE A 365 -18.80 4.44 -11.62
CA PHE A 365 -19.67 5.05 -12.61
C PHE A 365 -18.90 5.64 -13.80
N ASN A 366 -17.57 5.56 -13.78
CA ASN A 366 -16.67 6.15 -14.77
C ASN A 366 -16.98 7.63 -15.06
N VAL A 367 -17.15 8.43 -14.02
CA VAL A 367 -17.51 9.85 -14.11
C VAL A 367 -16.38 10.74 -13.58
N PRO A 368 -16.20 11.96 -14.12
CA PRO A 368 -15.21 12.91 -13.61
C PRO A 368 -15.58 13.37 -12.18
N TYR A 369 -14.57 13.85 -11.45
CA TYR A 369 -14.77 14.45 -10.14
C TYR A 369 -15.60 15.74 -10.24
N LYS A 370 -16.60 15.87 -9.37
CA LYS A 370 -17.36 17.12 -9.19
C LYS A 370 -17.14 17.63 -7.77
N ASP A 371 -16.63 18.85 -7.62
CA ASP A 371 -16.45 19.45 -6.30
C ASP A 371 -17.81 19.91 -5.75
N PHE A 372 -18.13 19.49 -4.54
CA PHE A 372 -19.39 19.82 -3.85
C PHE A 372 -19.37 21.19 -3.14
N VAL A 373 -18.45 22.08 -3.50
CA VAL A 373 -18.31 23.42 -2.86
C VAL A 373 -19.58 24.26 -3.00
N SER A 374 -20.37 24.05 -4.05
CA SER A 374 -21.61 24.77 -4.33
C SER A 374 -22.81 24.37 -3.48
N ARG A 375 -22.75 23.23 -2.78
CA ARG A 375 -23.79 22.86 -1.82
C ARG A 375 -23.39 23.36 -0.44
N LYS A 376 -24.13 24.35 0.10
CA LYS A 376 -24.09 24.63 1.53
C LYS A 376 -24.28 23.28 2.26
N PRO A 377 -23.43 22.92 3.24
CA PRO A 377 -23.67 21.69 4.00
C PRO A 377 -25.04 21.86 4.64
N ALA A 378 -26.04 21.10 4.20
CA ALA A 378 -27.25 20.95 4.96
C ALA A 378 -26.85 20.36 6.30
N VAL A 379 -27.24 21.03 7.37
CA VAL A 379 -26.92 20.66 8.74
C VAL A 379 -27.39 19.24 9.09
N GLU A 380 -28.26 18.67 8.27
CA GLU A 380 -28.90 17.36 8.46
C GLU A 380 -28.08 16.15 8.00
N ASP A 381 -27.09 16.30 7.08
CA ASP A 381 -26.33 15.14 6.59
C ASP A 381 -25.20 14.67 7.54
N CYS A 382 -24.96 15.40 8.63
CA CYS A 382 -23.91 15.06 9.58
C CYS A 382 -24.32 14.07 10.68
N THR A 383 -25.63 13.80 10.85
CA THR A 383 -26.14 12.92 11.91
C THR A 383 -26.28 11.45 11.50
N GLN A 384 -26.28 11.14 10.19
CA GLN A 384 -26.41 9.76 9.71
C GLN A 384 -25.07 9.06 9.42
N LEU A 385 -23.93 9.72 9.64
CA LEU A 385 -22.58 9.17 9.38
C LEU A 385 -21.66 9.21 10.61
N ALA A 386 -22.24 9.26 11.82
CA ALA A 386 -21.49 9.05 13.05
C ALA A 386 -21.33 7.57 13.38
#